data_58ee168530c9cdc5d95f3aa2b85a833f
#
_entry.id   58ee168530c9cdc5d95f3aa2b85a833f
#
_cell.length_a   1.000
_cell.length_b   1.000
_cell.length_c   1.000
_cell.angle_alpha   90.00
_cell.angle_beta   90.00
_cell.angle_gamma   90.00
#
_symmetry.space_group_name_H-M   'P 1'
#
loop_
_entity.id
_entity.type
_entity.pdbx_description
1 polymer ?
#
loop_
_entity_poly.entity_id
_entity_poly.type
_entity_poly.pdbx_seq_one_letter_code
_entity_poly.pdbx_strand_id
1 'polypeptide(L)'
;AICCNDAVTDEDLAEIQAIFNSFGKSEVVSESMIDTVIGVSGSSPAYVYMFIEAMADAAVADGMPRAQAYRFAAQAVLGSAKMVLETGKHPGELKDMVCSPGGTTIEAVRVLEEKGMRSAVIEAMKACVKKGREM
;
A
#
# COMPACT_ATOMS: atom_id res chain seq x y z
N ALA A 1 -3.11 4.00 13.50
CA ALA A 1 -4.43 3.58 13.98
C ALA A 1 -4.59 3.96 15.45
N ILE A 2 -5.78 4.44 15.83
CA ILE A 2 -6.12 4.83 17.20
C ILE A 2 -7.25 3.91 17.67
N CYS A 3 -7.06 3.25 18.81
CA CYS A 3 -8.10 2.48 19.47
C CYS A 3 -8.37 3.13 20.85
N CYS A 4 -9.58 3.64 21.04
CA CYS A 4 -9.97 4.29 22.29
C CYS A 4 -10.57 3.27 23.25
N ASN A 5 -10.30 3.45 24.54
CA ASN A 5 -11.05 2.80 25.62
C ASN A 5 -12.21 3.70 26.08
N ASP A 6 -13.01 3.20 27.00
CA ASP A 6 -14.22 3.89 27.48
C ASP A 6 -13.94 5.18 28.28
N ALA A 7 -12.68 5.46 28.64
CA ALA A 7 -12.30 6.65 29.41
C ALA A 7 -11.89 7.83 28.52
N VAL A 8 -11.68 7.59 27.22
CA VAL A 8 -11.25 8.64 26.27
C VAL A 8 -12.45 9.48 25.87
N THR A 9 -12.35 10.80 26.07
CA THR A 9 -13.37 11.76 25.61
C THR A 9 -13.19 12.10 24.13
N ASP A 10 -14.23 12.68 23.52
CA ASP A 10 -14.14 13.17 22.12
C ASP A 10 -13.07 14.27 21.99
N GLU A 11 -12.86 15.07 23.03
CA GLU A 11 -11.85 16.13 23.07
C GLU A 11 -10.44 15.53 23.09
N ASP A 12 -10.18 14.52 23.92
CA ASP A 12 -8.90 13.80 23.97
C ASP A 12 -8.58 13.17 22.60
N LEU A 13 -9.59 12.54 22.00
CA LEU A 13 -9.43 11.91 20.68
C LEU A 13 -9.09 12.95 19.61
N ALA A 14 -9.80 14.09 19.61
CA ALA A 14 -9.55 15.16 18.62
C ALA A 14 -8.13 15.73 18.76
N GLU A 15 -7.64 15.91 20.00
CA GLU A 15 -6.28 16.38 20.25
C GLU A 15 -5.23 15.40 19.74
N ILE A 16 -5.37 14.11 20.04
CA ILE A 16 -4.45 13.06 19.58
C ILE A 16 -4.49 12.93 18.05
N GLN A 17 -5.67 13.00 17.44
CA GLN A 17 -5.78 12.98 15.98
C GLN A 17 -5.11 14.20 15.35
N ALA A 18 -5.24 15.38 15.94
CA ALA A 18 -4.57 16.58 15.45
C ALA A 18 -3.03 16.42 15.47
N ILE A 19 -2.49 15.83 16.54
CA ILE A 19 -1.06 15.55 16.66
C ILE A 19 -0.61 14.58 15.56
N PHE A 20 -1.26 13.41 15.43
CA PHE A 20 -0.87 12.41 14.42
C PHE A 20 -1.05 12.91 12.98
N ASN A 21 -2.11 13.68 12.71
CA ASN A 21 -2.38 14.23 11.38
C ASN A 21 -1.40 15.36 10.98
N SER A 22 -0.62 15.89 11.93
CA SER A 22 0.42 16.87 11.63
C SER A 22 1.62 16.27 10.87
N PHE A 23 1.86 14.97 10.97
CA PHE A 23 2.97 14.28 10.31
C PHE A 23 2.55 12.99 9.56
N GLY A 24 1.25 12.68 9.51
CA GLY A 24 0.72 11.49 8.84
C GLY A 24 -0.79 11.54 8.65
N LYS A 25 -1.41 10.39 8.71
CA LYS A 25 -2.86 10.21 8.70
C LYS A 25 -3.24 9.28 9.86
N SER A 26 -4.31 9.60 10.56
CA SER A 26 -4.83 8.76 11.64
C SER A 26 -6.26 8.33 11.37
N GLU A 27 -6.57 7.09 11.73
CA GLU A 27 -7.90 6.50 11.65
C GLU A 27 -8.25 5.85 12.98
N VAL A 28 -9.51 6.03 13.41
CA VAL A 28 -10.04 5.35 14.60
C VAL A 28 -10.53 3.96 14.20
N VAL A 29 -10.09 2.95 14.92
CA VAL A 29 -10.44 1.55 14.66
C VAL A 29 -10.84 0.85 15.96
N SER A 30 -11.62 -0.23 15.87
CA SER A 30 -11.84 -1.10 17.00
C SER A 30 -10.59 -1.91 17.34
N GLU A 31 -10.46 -2.31 18.61
CA GLU A 31 -9.34 -3.15 19.06
C GLU A 31 -9.20 -4.44 18.22
N SER A 32 -10.33 -5.04 17.87
CA SER A 32 -10.36 -6.26 17.02
C SER A 32 -9.77 -6.08 15.61
N MET A 33 -9.58 -4.84 15.16
CA MET A 33 -8.98 -4.53 13.87
C MET A 33 -7.47 -4.30 13.91
N ILE A 34 -6.87 -4.18 15.10
CA ILE A 34 -5.44 -3.82 15.24
C ILE A 34 -4.53 -4.82 14.50
N ASP A 35 -4.78 -6.13 14.63
CA ASP A 35 -3.99 -7.13 13.89
C ASP A 35 -4.09 -6.97 12.38
N THR A 36 -5.28 -6.61 11.90
CA THR A 36 -5.49 -6.33 10.46
C THR A 36 -4.74 -5.07 10.04
N VAL A 37 -4.75 -4.03 10.87
CA VAL A 37 -3.96 -2.80 10.63
C VAL A 37 -2.47 -3.10 10.57
N ILE A 38 -1.95 -3.98 11.44
CA ILE A 38 -0.55 -4.42 11.37
C ILE A 38 -0.24 -5.03 9.99
N GLY A 39 -1.11 -5.89 9.47
CA GLY A 39 -0.95 -6.47 8.13
C GLY A 39 -0.97 -5.43 7.01
N VAL A 40 -1.87 -4.43 7.12
CA VAL A 40 -2.07 -3.41 6.07
C VAL A 40 -1.00 -2.33 6.09
N SER A 41 -0.60 -1.82 7.25
CA SER A 41 0.28 -0.65 7.36
C SER A 41 1.58 -0.91 8.10
N GLY A 42 1.59 -1.81 9.08
CA GLY A 42 2.79 -2.12 9.86
C GLY A 42 3.79 -2.98 9.08
N SER A 43 3.31 -4.03 8.43
CA SER A 43 4.15 -5.01 7.72
C SER A 43 4.27 -4.75 6.21
N SER A 44 3.28 -4.11 5.61
CA SER A 44 3.23 -3.91 4.15
C SER A 44 4.36 -3.04 3.57
N PRO A 45 5.06 -2.16 4.30
CA PRO A 45 6.25 -1.51 3.75
C PRO A 45 7.26 -2.50 3.17
N ALA A 46 7.42 -3.69 3.78
CA ALA A 46 8.28 -4.75 3.23
C ALA A 46 7.81 -5.24 1.86
N TYR A 47 6.50 -5.41 1.66
CA TYR A 47 5.93 -5.85 0.37
C TYR A 47 6.11 -4.78 -0.70
N VAL A 48 5.95 -3.52 -0.33
CA VAL A 48 6.18 -2.37 -1.22
C VAL A 48 7.65 -2.27 -1.61
N TYR A 49 8.59 -2.52 -0.69
CA TYR A 49 10.02 -2.55 -1.02
C TYR A 49 10.36 -3.67 -2.00
N MET A 50 9.80 -4.87 -1.82
CA MET A 50 9.95 -5.97 -2.76
C MET A 50 9.39 -5.62 -4.15
N PHE A 51 8.24 -4.93 -4.20
CA PHE A 51 7.65 -4.49 -5.46
C PHE A 51 8.52 -3.44 -6.18
N ILE A 52 9.04 -2.45 -5.43
CA ILE A 52 9.97 -1.44 -5.96
C ILE A 52 11.25 -2.10 -6.48
N GLU A 53 11.79 -3.07 -5.72
CA GLU A 53 12.98 -3.81 -6.10
C GLU A 53 12.77 -4.62 -7.39
N ALA A 54 11.66 -5.33 -7.50
CA ALA A 54 11.32 -6.09 -8.71
C ALA A 54 11.18 -5.18 -9.95
N MET A 55 10.54 -4.00 -9.80
CA MET A 55 10.47 -3.01 -10.88
C MET A 55 11.86 -2.50 -11.28
N ALA A 56 12.71 -2.23 -10.30
CA ALA A 56 14.07 -1.76 -10.54
C ALA A 56 14.93 -2.85 -11.18
N ASP A 57 14.77 -4.12 -10.80
CA ASP A 57 15.48 -5.25 -11.40
C ASP A 57 15.12 -5.42 -12.87
N ALA A 58 13.85 -5.32 -13.21
CA ALA A 58 13.41 -5.36 -14.62
C ALA A 58 14.01 -4.20 -15.42
N ALA A 59 13.99 -2.98 -14.88
CA ALA A 59 14.58 -1.82 -15.55
C ALA A 59 16.11 -1.96 -15.72
N VAL A 60 16.81 -2.56 -14.77
CA VAL A 60 18.25 -2.84 -14.88
C VAL A 60 18.52 -3.91 -15.94
N ALA A 61 17.67 -4.94 -16.04
CA ALA A 61 17.79 -5.94 -17.09
C ALA A 61 17.67 -5.32 -18.50
N ASP A 62 16.90 -4.23 -18.62
CA ASP A 62 16.74 -3.45 -19.86
C ASP A 62 17.81 -2.34 -20.02
N GLY A 63 18.83 -2.30 -19.15
CA GLY A 63 20.01 -1.42 -19.27
C GLY A 63 19.94 -0.12 -18.46
N MET A 64 18.92 0.11 -17.63
CA MET A 64 18.87 1.29 -16.78
C MET A 64 19.87 1.19 -15.61
N PRO A 65 20.64 2.27 -15.29
CA PRO A 65 21.50 2.27 -14.11
C PRO A 65 20.71 2.03 -12.83
N ARG A 66 21.18 1.15 -11.95
CA ARG A 66 20.51 0.71 -10.70
C ARG A 66 19.95 1.87 -9.85
N ALA A 67 20.78 2.86 -9.58
CA ALA A 67 20.39 4.00 -8.75
C ALA A 67 19.25 4.83 -9.39
N GLN A 68 19.20 4.88 -10.71
CA GLN A 68 18.12 5.54 -11.45
C GLN A 68 16.85 4.70 -11.43
N ALA A 69 16.95 3.38 -11.63
CA ALA A 69 15.84 2.45 -11.59
C ALA A 69 15.07 2.52 -10.26
N TYR A 70 15.76 2.54 -9.12
CA TYR A 70 15.12 2.71 -7.80
C TYR A 70 14.38 4.03 -7.67
N ARG A 71 14.95 5.15 -8.15
CA ARG A 71 14.27 6.45 -8.07
C ARG A 71 12.99 6.48 -8.90
N PHE A 72 13.00 5.93 -10.12
CA PHE A 72 11.81 5.84 -10.96
C PHE A 72 10.74 4.93 -10.33
N ALA A 73 11.12 3.74 -9.89
CA ALA A 73 10.20 2.79 -9.28
C ALA A 73 9.56 3.36 -8.00
N ALA A 74 10.36 3.93 -7.10
CA ALA A 74 9.86 4.53 -5.86
C ALA A 74 8.93 5.72 -6.13
N GLN A 75 9.28 6.60 -7.08
CA GLN A 75 8.43 7.75 -7.44
C GLN A 75 7.11 7.31 -8.09
N ALA A 76 7.12 6.26 -8.90
CA ALA A 76 5.90 5.71 -9.50
C ALA A 76 4.94 5.16 -8.42
N VAL A 77 5.46 4.42 -7.44
CA VAL A 77 4.68 3.90 -6.31
C VAL A 77 4.12 5.04 -5.45
N LEU A 78 4.96 6.03 -5.11
CA LEU A 78 4.53 7.21 -4.34
C LEU A 78 3.41 7.96 -5.06
N GLY A 79 3.56 8.24 -6.36
CA GLY A 79 2.56 8.94 -7.15
C GLY A 79 1.24 8.18 -7.22
N SER A 80 1.30 6.87 -7.41
CA SER A 80 0.11 6.01 -7.47
C SER A 80 -0.65 5.97 -6.14
N ALA A 81 0.07 5.84 -5.02
CA ALA A 81 -0.54 5.87 -3.69
C ALA A 81 -1.17 7.25 -3.40
N LYS A 82 -0.46 8.33 -3.76
CA LYS A 82 -0.95 9.69 -3.60
C LYS A 82 -2.24 9.94 -4.39
N MET A 83 -2.33 9.42 -5.63
CA MET A 83 -3.55 9.52 -6.44
C MET A 83 -4.76 8.88 -5.76
N VAL A 84 -4.61 7.71 -5.15
CA VAL A 84 -5.70 7.07 -4.41
C VAL A 84 -6.14 7.94 -3.23
N LEU A 85 -5.21 8.45 -2.44
CA LEU A 85 -5.50 9.23 -1.23
C LEU A 85 -6.12 10.59 -1.54
N GLU A 86 -5.65 11.29 -2.57
CA GLU A 86 -6.10 12.65 -2.88
C GLU A 86 -7.37 12.69 -3.71
N THR A 87 -7.60 11.71 -4.57
CA THR A 87 -8.79 11.70 -5.43
C THR A 87 -9.96 10.95 -4.81
N GLY A 88 -9.72 10.04 -3.88
CA GLY A 88 -10.72 9.13 -3.33
C GLY A 88 -11.31 8.16 -4.36
N LYS A 89 -10.75 8.10 -5.56
CA LYS A 89 -11.20 7.20 -6.62
C LYS A 89 -10.85 5.75 -6.30
N HIS A 90 -11.72 4.85 -6.76
CA HIS A 90 -11.46 3.42 -6.64
C HIS A 90 -10.15 3.05 -7.39
N PRO A 91 -9.24 2.25 -6.77
CA PRO A 91 -7.97 1.86 -7.42
C PRO A 91 -8.15 1.19 -8.78
N GLY A 92 -9.25 0.45 -8.99
CA GLY A 92 -9.58 -0.12 -10.30
C GLY A 92 -9.86 0.93 -11.37
N GLU A 93 -10.57 2.02 -11.02
CA GLU A 93 -10.80 3.15 -11.93
C GLU A 93 -9.47 3.81 -12.31
N LEU A 94 -8.61 4.07 -11.32
CA LEU A 94 -7.29 4.67 -11.58
C LEU A 94 -6.42 3.76 -12.46
N LYS A 95 -6.47 2.43 -12.25
CA LYS A 95 -5.80 1.46 -13.11
C LYS A 95 -6.31 1.55 -14.55
N ASP A 96 -7.64 1.62 -14.74
CA ASP A 96 -8.24 1.68 -16.08
C ASP A 96 -7.87 2.96 -16.81
N MET A 97 -7.74 4.09 -16.11
CA MET A 97 -7.30 5.37 -16.69
C MET A 97 -5.90 5.31 -17.32
N VAL A 98 -5.02 4.42 -16.85
CA VAL A 98 -3.66 4.24 -17.42
C VAL A 98 -3.56 3.05 -18.37
N CYS A 99 -4.64 2.29 -18.57
CA CYS A 99 -4.71 1.12 -19.44
C CYS A 99 -5.40 1.45 -20.75
N SER A 100 -4.67 2.05 -21.70
CA SER A 100 -5.22 2.31 -23.04
C SER A 100 -5.45 0.99 -23.82
N PRO A 101 -6.48 0.94 -24.72
CA PRO A 101 -6.74 -0.22 -25.56
C PRO A 101 -5.50 -0.63 -26.39
N GLY A 102 -5.08 -1.89 -26.25
CA GLY A 102 -3.89 -2.43 -26.94
C GLY A 102 -2.56 -1.84 -26.49
N GLY A 103 -2.54 -1.07 -25.37
CA GLY A 103 -1.34 -0.41 -24.88
C GLY A 103 -0.41 -1.33 -24.09
N THR A 104 0.77 -0.82 -23.76
CA THR A 104 1.79 -1.55 -22.98
C THR A 104 1.34 -1.84 -21.55
N THR A 105 0.58 -0.91 -20.96
CA THR A 105 0.11 -1.06 -19.56
C THR A 105 -0.88 -2.21 -19.41
N ILE A 106 -1.86 -2.34 -20.31
CA ILE A 106 -2.84 -3.42 -20.20
C ILE A 106 -2.19 -4.80 -20.42
N GLU A 107 -1.16 -4.89 -21.27
CA GLU A 107 -0.41 -6.13 -21.45
C GLU A 107 0.39 -6.49 -20.18
N ALA A 108 1.03 -5.51 -19.53
CA ALA A 108 1.70 -5.73 -18.26
C ALA A 108 0.71 -6.18 -17.16
N VAL A 109 -0.47 -5.56 -17.07
CA VAL A 109 -1.55 -5.96 -16.15
C VAL A 109 -1.97 -7.39 -16.42
N ARG A 110 -2.16 -7.80 -17.68
CA ARG A 110 -2.50 -9.18 -18.05
C ARG A 110 -1.48 -10.18 -17.49
N VAL A 111 -0.19 -9.88 -17.62
CA VAL A 111 0.88 -10.75 -17.10
C VAL A 111 0.83 -10.83 -15.56
N LEU A 112 0.63 -9.69 -14.87
CA LEU A 112 0.54 -9.67 -13.42
C LEU A 112 -0.68 -10.47 -12.90
N GLU A 113 -1.81 -10.40 -13.58
CA GLU A 113 -2.99 -11.22 -13.26
C GLU A 113 -2.72 -12.70 -13.50
N GLU A 114 -2.10 -13.06 -14.64
CA GLU A 114 -1.71 -14.44 -14.95
C GLU A 114 -0.76 -15.03 -13.88
N LYS A 115 0.17 -14.22 -13.35
CA LYS A 115 1.10 -14.64 -12.30
C LYS A 115 0.51 -14.57 -10.90
N GLY A 116 -0.76 -14.18 -10.76
CA GLY A 116 -1.47 -14.23 -9.49
C GLY A 116 -1.06 -13.15 -8.49
N MET A 117 -0.61 -11.98 -8.93
CA MET A 117 -0.16 -10.90 -8.04
C MET A 117 -1.16 -10.59 -6.92
N ARG A 118 -2.46 -10.48 -7.23
CA ARG A 118 -3.49 -10.17 -6.24
C ARG A 118 -3.60 -11.25 -5.18
N SER A 119 -3.62 -12.50 -5.59
CA SER A 119 -3.67 -13.64 -4.68
C SER A 119 -2.44 -13.69 -3.78
N ALA A 120 -1.25 -13.47 -4.34
CA ALA A 120 0.00 -13.44 -3.57
C ALA A 120 -0.03 -12.38 -2.45
N VAL A 121 -0.49 -11.17 -2.75
CA VAL A 121 -0.62 -10.09 -1.76
C VAL A 121 -1.65 -10.46 -0.69
N ILE A 122 -2.84 -10.95 -1.08
CA ILE A 122 -3.91 -11.33 -0.15
C ILE A 122 -3.42 -12.43 0.81
N GLU A 123 -2.80 -13.48 0.30
CA GLU A 123 -2.32 -14.60 1.13
C GLU A 123 -1.15 -14.19 2.03
N ALA A 124 -0.24 -13.34 1.56
CA ALA A 124 0.82 -12.78 2.40
C ALA A 124 0.26 -11.99 3.59
N MET A 125 -0.72 -11.13 3.33
CA MET A 125 -1.38 -10.35 4.39
C MET A 125 -2.13 -11.25 5.37
N LYS A 126 -2.87 -12.26 4.90
CA LYS A 126 -3.54 -13.24 5.78
C LYS A 126 -2.55 -13.98 6.67
N ALA A 127 -1.41 -14.40 6.13
CA ALA A 127 -0.35 -15.06 6.89
C ALA A 127 0.23 -14.12 7.97
N CYS A 128 0.44 -12.85 7.64
CA CYS A 128 0.90 -11.84 8.58
C CYS A 128 -0.09 -11.64 9.74
N VAL A 129 -1.37 -11.41 9.44
CA VAL A 129 -2.44 -11.23 10.45
C VAL A 129 -2.57 -12.46 11.33
N LYS A 130 -2.55 -13.67 10.73
CA LYS A 130 -2.60 -14.92 11.49
C LYS A 130 -1.43 -14.99 12.48
N LYS A 131 -0.22 -14.69 12.02
CA LYS A 131 0.97 -14.72 12.88
C LYS A 131 0.89 -13.68 14.02
N GLY A 132 0.37 -12.48 13.75
CA GLY A 132 0.14 -11.46 14.77
C GLY A 132 -0.78 -11.94 15.89
N ARG A 133 -1.86 -12.64 15.55
CA ARG A 133 -2.81 -13.19 16.53
C ARG A 133 -2.26 -14.35 17.37
N GLU A 134 -1.18 -14.99 16.93
CA GLU A 134 -0.53 -16.10 17.63
C GLU A 134 0.60 -15.62 18.58
N MET A 135 0.90 -14.32 18.59
CA MET A 135 1.94 -13.71 19.44
C MET A 135 1.38 -13.20 20.76
#